data_120ed86342725e94ab1e7818df574434
#
_entry.id   120ed86342725e94ab1e7818df574434
#
_cell.length_a   1.000
_cell.length_b   1.000
_cell.length_c   1.000
_cell.angle_alpha   90.00
_cell.angle_beta   90.00
_cell.angle_gamma   90.00
#
_symmetry.space_group_name_H-M   'P 1'
#
loop_
_entity.id
_entity.type
_entity.pdbx_description
1 polymer ?
#
loop_
_entity_poly.entity_id
_entity_poly.type
_entity_poly.pdbx_seq_one_letter_code
_entity_poly.pdbx_strand_id
1 'polypeptide(L)' 'MDKPFFADKDEEIDGLLERMSQNKVTLAIVKDEFGGTLGIVTIEDILEELVGEIYDEEDGDEA' A
#
# COMPACT_ATOMS: atom_id res chain seq x y z
N MET A 1 -18.30 -4.25 -11.99
CA MET A 1 -17.67 -4.07 -11.92
C MET A 1 -16.89 -4.10 -10.80
N ASP A 2 -16.22 -3.39 -10.51
CA ASP A 2 -15.34 -3.57 -9.54
C ASP A 2 -15.83 -3.19 -8.23
N LYS A 3 -15.58 -3.97 -7.21
CA LYS A 3 -15.94 -3.64 -5.91
C LYS A 3 -14.83 -2.88 -5.26
N PRO A 4 -15.13 -1.96 -4.36
CA PRO A 4 -14.07 -1.25 -3.67
C PRO A 4 -13.26 -2.21 -2.80
N PHE A 5 -11.97 -1.99 -2.74
CA PHE A 5 -11.11 -2.83 -1.93
C PHE A 5 -10.73 -2.01 -0.71
N PHE A 6 -11.00 -2.53 0.48
CA PHE A 6 -10.74 -1.78 1.68
C PHE A 6 -9.58 -2.36 2.46
N ALA A 7 -8.83 -1.50 3.12
CA ALA A 7 -7.71 -1.93 3.94
C ALA A 7 -7.81 -1.24 5.28
N ASP A 8 -7.24 -1.86 6.30
CA ASP A 8 -7.25 -1.29 7.62
C ASP A 8 -6.04 -0.42 7.78
N LYS A 9 -6.16 0.64 8.60
CA LYS A 9 -5.04 1.53 8.78
C LYS A 9 -3.89 0.81 9.46
N ASP A 10 -4.16 -0.27 10.17
CA ASP A 10 -3.08 -0.98 10.83
C ASP A 10 -2.55 -2.14 10.02
N GLU A 11 -3.02 -2.33 8.83
CA GLU A 11 -2.59 -3.46 8.04
C GLU A 11 -1.18 -3.25 7.56
N GLU A 12 -0.38 -4.28 7.60
CA GLU A 12 1.00 -4.15 7.19
C GLU A 12 1.11 -4.02 5.69
N ILE A 13 2.09 -3.27 5.24
CA ILE A 13 2.22 -3.04 3.82
C ILE A 13 2.46 -4.32 3.05
N ASP A 14 3.27 -5.23 3.58
CA ASP A 14 3.52 -6.48 2.88
C ASP A 14 2.23 -7.25 2.71
N GLY A 15 1.44 -7.36 3.74
CA GLY A 15 0.20 -8.09 3.63
C GLY A 15 -0.80 -7.40 2.73
N LEU A 16 -0.83 -6.08 2.79
CA LEU A 16 -1.75 -5.35 1.94
C LEU A 16 -1.38 -5.52 0.48
N LEU A 17 -0.10 -5.46 0.17
CA LEU A 17 0.33 -5.61 -1.21
C LEU A 17 -0.05 -6.99 -1.71
N GLU A 18 0.13 -8.02 -0.89
CA GLU A 18 -0.20 -9.35 -1.31
C GLU A 18 -1.71 -9.48 -1.54
N ARG A 19 -2.52 -8.92 -0.66
CA ARG A 19 -3.95 -9.00 -0.84
C ARG A 19 -4.38 -8.27 -2.10
N MET A 20 -3.83 -7.08 -2.35
CA MET A 20 -4.21 -6.34 -3.53
C MET A 20 -3.79 -7.10 -4.78
N SER A 21 -2.63 -7.72 -4.73
CA SER A 21 -2.16 -8.46 -5.89
C SER A 21 -3.06 -9.68 -6.13
N GLN A 22 -3.42 -10.38 -5.08
CA GLN A 22 -4.26 -11.54 -5.25
C GLN A 22 -5.64 -11.16 -5.77
N ASN A 23 -6.15 -9.99 -5.40
CA ASN A 23 -7.42 -9.57 -5.87
C ASN A 23 -7.36 -8.75 -7.14
N LYS A 24 -6.15 -8.55 -7.66
CA LYS A 24 -5.97 -7.84 -8.92
C LYS A 24 -6.53 -6.45 -8.85
N VAL A 25 -6.34 -5.78 -7.72
CA VAL A 25 -6.77 -4.40 -7.60
C VAL A 25 -5.54 -3.55 -7.46
N THR A 26 -5.61 -2.31 -7.90
CA THR A 26 -4.47 -1.43 -7.82
C THR A 26 -4.70 -0.29 -6.86
N LEU A 27 -5.86 -0.20 -6.24
CA LEU A 27 -6.17 0.89 -5.35
C LEU A 27 -6.95 0.36 -4.17
N ALA A 28 -6.65 0.82 -2.99
CA ALA A 28 -7.35 0.41 -1.80
C ALA A 28 -7.77 1.62 -1.02
N ILE A 29 -8.91 1.54 -0.35
CA ILE A 29 -9.41 2.62 0.47
C ILE A 29 -9.08 2.26 1.91
N VAL A 30 -8.35 3.12 2.59
CA VAL A 30 -7.93 2.84 3.94
C VAL A 30 -8.95 3.38 4.91
N LYS A 31 -9.41 2.53 5.82
CA LYS A 31 -10.42 2.93 6.76
C LYS A 31 -9.89 2.92 8.18
N ASP A 32 -10.44 3.77 9.03
CA ASP A 32 -10.01 3.79 10.40
C ASP A 32 -10.90 2.88 11.22
N GLU A 33 -10.68 2.84 12.52
CA GLU A 33 -11.41 1.90 13.34
C GLU A 33 -12.86 2.29 13.48
N PHE A 34 -13.25 3.47 13.12
CA PHE A 34 -14.63 3.85 13.20
C PHE A 34 -15.34 3.69 11.87
N GLY A 35 -14.67 3.16 10.89
CA GLY A 35 -15.32 2.98 9.60
C GLY A 35 -15.19 4.16 8.67
N GLY A 36 -14.50 5.20 9.09
CA GLY A 36 -14.33 6.34 8.22
C GLY A 36 -13.19 6.14 7.27
N THR A 37 -13.17 6.90 6.19
CA THR A 37 -12.13 6.77 5.19
C THR A 37 -10.98 7.66 5.57
N LEU A 38 -9.81 7.07 5.75
CA LEU A 38 -8.62 7.84 6.03
C LEU A 38 -7.96 8.31 4.76
N GLY A 39 -8.02 7.54 3.72
CA GLY A 39 -7.37 7.92 2.49
C GLY A 39 -7.37 6.79 1.50
N ILE A 40 -6.60 6.95 0.45
CA ILE A 40 -6.53 5.95 -0.60
C ILE A 40 -5.08 5.62 -0.82
N VAL A 41 -4.77 4.37 -1.07
CA VAL A 41 -3.41 3.97 -1.34
C VAL A 41 -3.42 3.14 -2.61
N THR A 42 -2.38 3.31 -3.43
CA THR A 42 -2.27 2.54 -4.66
C THR A 42 -1.09 1.60 -4.55
N ILE A 43 -1.07 0.62 -5.42
CA ILE A 43 0.04 -0.32 -5.44
C ILE A 43 1.32 0.45 -5.68
N GLU A 44 1.30 1.47 -6.51
CA GLU A 44 2.51 2.22 -6.76
C GLU A 44 3.00 2.89 -5.49
N ASP A 45 2.10 3.41 -4.67
CA ASP A 45 2.51 4.01 -3.42
C ASP A 45 3.15 2.97 -2.51
N ILE A 46 2.59 1.78 -2.46
CA ILE A 46 3.12 0.75 -1.62
C ILE A 46 4.50 0.34 -2.09
N LEU A 47 4.65 0.18 -3.39
CA LEU A 47 5.94 -0.22 -3.92
C LEU A 47 6.97 0.86 -3.68
N GLU A 48 6.59 2.09 -3.77
CA GLU A 48 7.52 3.17 -3.55
C GLU A 48 7.99 3.15 -2.11
N GLU A 49 7.10 2.86 -1.18
CA GLU A 49 7.50 2.80 0.20
C GLU A 49 8.47 1.67 0.42
N LEU A 50 8.23 0.51 -0.15
CA LEU A 50 9.12 -0.61 0.03
C LEU A 50 10.47 -0.36 -0.62
N VAL A 51 10.47 0.20 -1.80
CA VAL A 51 11.71 0.46 -2.49
C VAL A 51 12.47 1.54 -1.75
N GLY A 52 11.78 2.53 -1.22
CA GLY A 52 12.45 3.57 -0.49
C GLY A 52 13.15 3.02 0.72
N GLU A 53 12.54 2.07 1.40
CA GLU A 53 13.20 1.48 2.53
C GLU A 53 14.44 0.75 2.12
N ILE A 54 14.41 0.07 0.99
CA ILE A 54 15.54 -0.70 0.56
C ILE A 54 16.65 0.18 0.09
N TYR A 55 16.35 1.21 -0.68
CA TYR A 55 17.37 2.01 -1.25
C TYR A 55 17.75 3.20 -0.41
N ASP A 56 17.18 3.36 0.73
CA ASP A 56 17.35 4.56 1.44
C ASP A 56 18.77 4.87 1.68
N GLU A 57 19.52 3.96 2.12
CA GLU A 57 20.78 4.30 2.39
C GLU A 57 21.74 4.14 1.37
N GLU A 58 21.53 3.32 0.43
CA GLU A 58 22.47 3.22 -0.54
C GLU A 58 22.29 3.99 -1.65
N ASP A 59 21.26 4.61 -1.79
CA ASP A 59 21.06 5.24 -3.00
C ASP A 59 22.14 6.17 -3.18
N GLY A 60 22.62 6.73 -2.25
CA GLY A 60 23.55 7.68 -2.53
C GLY A 60 24.73 7.18 -3.12
N ASP A 61 25.09 6.06 -2.71
CA ASP A 61 26.28 5.69 -3.20
C ASP A 61 26.28 5.23 -4.48
N GLU A 62 25.33 4.89 -4.92
CA GLU A 62 25.33 4.40 -6.10
C GLU A 62 25.95 5.13 -6.95
N ALA A 63 25.87 5.97 -6.90
CA ALA A 63 26.42 6.70 -7.88
C ALA A 63 27.62 6.35 -8.35
#